data_e66f2051548ee47bdae80c1da912f464
#
_entry.id   e66f2051548ee47bdae80c1da912f464
#
_cell.length_a   1.000
_cell.length_b   1.000
_cell.length_c   1.000
_cell.angle_alpha   90.00
_cell.angle_beta   90.00
_cell.angle_gamma   90.00
#
_symmetry.space_group_name_H-M   'P 1'
#
loop_
_entity.id
_entity.type
_entity.pdbx_description
1 polymer ?
#
loop_
_entity_poly.entity_id
_entity_poly.type
_entity_poly.pdbx_seq_one_letter_code
_entity_poly.pdbx_strand_id
1 'polypeptide(L)'
;MCIRDRCHRSYAYEHPGIPNNERLEFLGDSVLSICVTEQLFRQYPERSEGELAKMRANIVSGFSLARIANTLGTKGLGEYLLLGRGEEMTGGRSKESILADATEALFGATHITHGIEVSRRVVLGLMQPLIDNAGTAGISLDWKTSLQEYAASHYNSAPTYYITSTGPDHAKEFFATGI
;
A
#
# COMPACT_ATOMS: atom_id res chain seq x y z
N MET A 1 -14.23 16.43 -2.72
CA MET A 1 -14.16 15.00 -3.06
C MET A 1 -15.15 14.74 -4.19
N CYS A 2 -14.68 14.24 -5.33
CA CYS A 2 -15.52 13.94 -6.49
C CYS A 2 -16.17 12.56 -6.29
N ILE A 3 -17.31 12.28 -6.89
CA ILE A 3 -17.92 10.92 -6.85
C ILE A 3 -16.94 9.86 -7.39
N ARG A 4 -16.14 10.24 -8.38
CA ARG A 4 -15.24 9.35 -9.11
C ARG A 4 -14.12 8.75 -8.26
N ASP A 5 -13.54 9.52 -7.32
CA ASP A 5 -12.41 9.07 -6.50
C ASP A 5 -12.77 7.94 -5.51
N ARG A 6 -14.03 7.82 -5.16
CA ARG A 6 -14.54 6.80 -4.23
C ARG A 6 -15.50 5.79 -4.86
N CYS A 7 -15.62 5.78 -6.18
CA CYS A 7 -16.48 4.86 -6.91
C CYS A 7 -15.70 3.63 -7.34
N HIS A 8 -15.86 2.53 -6.60
CA HIS A 8 -15.26 1.24 -6.97
C HIS A 8 -15.91 0.68 -8.24
N ARG A 9 -15.15 -0.12 -9.00
CA ARG A 9 -15.63 -0.74 -10.25
C ARG A 9 -16.92 -1.55 -10.09
N SER A 10 -17.14 -2.19 -8.95
CA SER A 10 -18.38 -2.94 -8.70
C SER A 10 -19.62 -2.06 -8.71
N TYR A 11 -19.51 -0.83 -8.15
CA TYR A 11 -20.59 0.14 -8.18
C TYR A 11 -20.84 0.67 -9.59
N ALA A 12 -19.78 0.99 -10.31
CA ALA A 12 -19.87 1.46 -11.70
C ALA A 12 -20.48 0.40 -12.63
N TYR A 13 -20.22 -0.88 -12.37
CA TYR A 13 -20.84 -1.97 -13.11
C TYR A 13 -22.37 -2.03 -12.92
N GLU A 14 -22.85 -1.80 -11.70
CA GLU A 14 -24.29 -1.77 -11.39
C GLU A 14 -24.97 -0.45 -11.82
N HIS A 15 -24.18 0.61 -12.09
CA HIS A 15 -24.69 1.93 -12.45
C HIS A 15 -24.02 2.43 -13.74
N PRO A 16 -24.48 1.98 -14.92
CA PRO A 16 -23.89 2.36 -16.21
C PRO A 16 -23.82 3.87 -16.39
N GLY A 17 -22.67 4.35 -16.88
CA GLY A 17 -22.41 5.78 -17.08
C GLY A 17 -21.69 6.48 -15.90
N ILE A 18 -21.58 5.83 -14.76
CA ILE A 18 -20.76 6.34 -13.65
C ILE A 18 -19.31 5.84 -13.81
N PRO A 19 -18.32 6.73 -13.90
CA PRO A 19 -16.91 6.32 -13.99
C PRO A 19 -16.41 5.79 -12.65
N ASN A 20 -15.59 4.73 -12.70
CA ASN A 20 -14.90 4.20 -11.53
C ASN A 20 -13.60 4.95 -11.22
N ASN A 21 -12.90 4.55 -10.15
CA ASN A 21 -11.69 5.17 -9.64
C ASN A 21 -10.38 4.61 -10.22
N GLU A 22 -10.39 3.51 -10.98
CA GLU A 22 -9.17 2.81 -11.44
C GLU A 22 -8.16 3.72 -12.18
N ARG A 23 -8.65 4.66 -12.99
CA ARG A 23 -7.75 5.61 -13.67
C ARG A 23 -7.13 6.65 -12.73
N LEU A 24 -7.82 6.97 -11.64
CA LEU A 24 -7.29 7.86 -10.61
C LEU A 24 -6.30 7.12 -9.72
N GLU A 25 -6.56 5.87 -9.38
CA GLU A 25 -5.66 4.94 -8.74
C GLU A 25 -4.34 4.84 -9.50
N PHE A 26 -4.38 4.52 -10.79
CA PHE A 26 -3.20 4.45 -11.65
C PHE A 26 -2.34 5.72 -11.61
N LEU A 27 -2.97 6.90 -11.67
CA LEU A 27 -2.25 8.16 -11.57
C LEU A 27 -1.74 8.40 -10.14
N GLY A 28 -2.55 8.05 -9.15
CA GLY A 28 -2.25 8.25 -7.74
C GLY A 28 -1.07 7.44 -7.27
N ASP A 29 -0.92 6.20 -7.71
CA ASP A 29 0.27 5.37 -7.47
C ASP A 29 1.55 6.10 -7.92
N SER A 30 1.54 6.65 -9.13
CA SER A 30 2.68 7.42 -9.66
C SER A 30 2.98 8.67 -8.85
N VAL A 31 1.94 9.41 -8.44
CA VAL A 31 2.07 10.61 -7.58
C VAL A 31 2.60 10.24 -6.19
N LEU A 32 2.07 9.18 -5.58
CA LEU A 32 2.54 8.63 -4.32
C LEU A 32 4.02 8.25 -4.42
N SER A 33 4.35 7.46 -5.43
CA SER A 33 5.70 6.96 -5.65
C SER A 33 6.72 8.09 -5.80
N ILE A 34 6.45 9.13 -6.60
CA ILE A 34 7.38 10.24 -6.75
C ILE A 34 7.54 11.05 -5.47
N CYS A 35 6.44 11.33 -4.74
CA CYS A 35 6.51 12.10 -3.49
C CYS A 35 7.31 11.36 -2.41
N VAL A 36 7.08 10.06 -2.25
CA VAL A 36 7.81 9.23 -1.28
C VAL A 36 9.27 9.06 -1.69
N THR A 37 9.54 8.81 -2.98
CA THR A 37 10.91 8.65 -3.49
C THR A 37 11.75 9.91 -3.27
N GLU A 38 11.25 11.08 -3.61
CA GLU A 38 11.96 12.34 -3.37
C GLU A 38 12.20 12.59 -1.88
N GLN A 39 11.23 12.28 -1.03
CA GLN A 39 11.38 12.45 0.41
C GLN A 39 12.44 11.50 0.97
N LEU A 40 12.42 10.23 0.59
CA LEU A 40 13.43 9.26 0.99
C LEU A 40 14.84 9.68 0.53
N PHE A 41 14.97 10.09 -0.73
CA PHE A 41 16.23 10.54 -1.29
C PHE A 41 16.84 11.73 -0.53
N ARG A 42 16.00 12.67 -0.09
CA ARG A 42 16.46 13.85 0.67
C ARG A 42 16.75 13.55 2.14
N GLN A 43 15.91 12.68 2.75
CA GLN A 43 15.97 12.42 4.19
C GLN A 43 17.06 11.40 4.55
N TYR A 44 17.42 10.51 3.60
CA TYR A 44 18.38 9.43 3.83
C TYR A 44 19.52 9.44 2.79
N PRO A 45 20.35 10.50 2.74
CA PRO A 45 21.38 10.68 1.71
C PRO A 45 22.46 9.59 1.74
N GLU A 46 22.66 8.94 2.90
CA GLU A 46 23.67 7.89 3.09
C GLU A 46 23.18 6.48 2.70
N ARG A 47 21.90 6.34 2.33
CA ARG A 47 21.36 5.04 1.96
C ARG A 47 21.61 4.74 0.49
N SER A 48 21.94 3.47 0.21
CA SER A 48 22.09 2.98 -1.15
C SER A 48 20.75 2.96 -1.89
N GLU A 49 20.81 2.90 -3.23
CA GLU A 49 19.62 2.77 -4.09
C GLU A 49 18.76 1.56 -3.69
N GLY A 50 19.39 0.39 -3.46
CA GLY A 50 18.67 -0.82 -3.06
C GLY A 50 17.95 -0.69 -1.71
N GLU A 51 18.56 0.01 -0.73
CA GLU A 51 17.92 0.29 0.55
C GLU A 51 16.73 1.24 0.38
N LEU A 52 16.91 2.32 -0.38
CA LEU A 52 15.83 3.27 -0.66
C LEU A 52 14.65 2.62 -1.41
N ALA A 53 14.95 1.71 -2.35
CA ALA A 53 13.92 0.96 -3.07
C ALA A 53 13.13 0.03 -2.14
N LYS A 54 13.82 -0.69 -1.24
CA LYS A 54 13.16 -1.53 -0.22
C LYS A 54 12.31 -0.70 0.75
N MET A 55 12.83 0.43 1.23
CA MET A 55 12.08 1.36 2.09
C MET A 55 10.81 1.86 1.39
N ARG A 56 10.94 2.32 0.15
CA ARG A 56 9.80 2.77 -0.64
C ARG A 56 8.75 1.68 -0.79
N ALA A 57 9.15 0.47 -1.21
CA ALA A 57 8.21 -0.65 -1.41
C ALA A 57 7.38 -0.95 -0.16
N ASN A 58 7.98 -0.89 1.02
CA ASN A 58 7.28 -1.10 2.28
C ASN A 58 6.33 0.05 2.62
N ILE A 59 6.76 1.30 2.39
CA ILE A 59 5.98 2.50 2.71
C ILE A 59 4.74 2.59 1.82
N VAL A 60 4.87 2.33 0.50
CA VAL A 60 3.76 2.41 -0.46
C VAL A 60 3.01 1.09 -0.63
N SER A 61 3.22 0.12 0.26
CA SER A 61 2.53 -1.17 0.19
C SER A 61 1.02 -1.03 0.41
N GLY A 62 0.23 -1.94 -0.18
CA GLY A 62 -1.22 -1.98 0.01
C GLY A 62 -1.61 -2.03 1.48
N PHE A 63 -0.87 -2.80 2.29
CA PHE A 63 -1.06 -2.85 3.74
C PHE A 63 -0.90 -1.47 4.40
N SER A 64 0.15 -0.73 4.06
CA SER A 64 0.38 0.62 4.59
C SER A 64 -0.72 1.59 4.17
N LEU A 65 -1.13 1.55 2.91
CA LEU A 65 -2.18 2.40 2.36
C LEU A 65 -3.55 2.11 2.98
N ALA A 66 -3.89 0.84 3.16
CA ALA A 66 -5.13 0.44 3.84
C ALA A 66 -5.18 0.91 5.30
N ARG A 67 -4.05 0.86 6.00
CA ARG A 67 -3.96 1.42 7.36
C ARG A 67 -4.19 2.92 7.38
N ILE A 68 -3.61 3.65 6.44
CA ILE A 68 -3.86 5.08 6.28
C ILE A 68 -5.33 5.34 5.95
N ALA A 69 -5.92 4.58 5.02
CA ALA A 69 -7.34 4.68 4.69
C ALA A 69 -8.24 4.63 5.92
N ASN A 70 -7.93 3.76 6.87
CA ASN A 70 -8.70 3.64 8.11
C ASN A 70 -8.58 4.85 9.05
N THR A 71 -7.60 5.73 8.84
CA THR A 71 -7.46 6.98 9.61
C THR A 71 -8.14 8.18 8.95
N LEU A 72 -8.58 8.04 7.70
CA LEU A 72 -9.15 9.16 6.95
C LEU A 72 -10.62 9.41 7.31
N GLY A 73 -10.91 10.64 7.62
CA GLY A 73 -12.25 11.04 8.05
C GLY A 73 -12.59 10.54 9.47
N THR A 74 -13.85 10.62 9.84
CA THR A 74 -14.31 10.25 11.20
C THR A 74 -14.53 8.74 11.37
N LYS A 75 -14.67 7.99 10.27
CA LYS A 75 -15.04 6.57 10.28
C LYS A 75 -14.15 5.70 9.39
N GLY A 76 -13.06 6.27 8.87
CA GLY A 76 -12.23 5.61 7.86
C GLY A 76 -12.76 5.79 6.43
N LEU A 77 -11.87 5.68 5.43
CA LEU A 77 -12.20 5.89 4.02
C LEU A 77 -13.27 4.91 3.51
N GLY A 78 -13.26 3.67 4.01
CA GLY A 78 -14.19 2.62 3.59
C GLY A 78 -15.67 3.02 3.68
N GLU A 79 -16.05 3.81 4.69
CA GLU A 79 -17.41 4.28 4.88
C GLU A 79 -17.88 5.28 3.81
N TYR A 80 -16.95 5.89 3.11
CA TYR A 80 -17.24 6.85 2.04
C TYR A 80 -17.23 6.23 0.65
N LEU A 81 -16.86 4.94 0.51
CA LEU A 81 -16.80 4.27 -0.78
C LEU A 81 -18.19 3.91 -1.31
N LEU A 82 -18.34 4.01 -2.61
CA LEU A 82 -19.48 3.52 -3.35
C LEU A 82 -19.12 2.12 -3.89
N LEU A 83 -19.75 1.11 -3.34
CA LEU A 83 -19.55 -0.30 -3.68
C LEU A 83 -20.81 -0.87 -4.33
N GLY A 84 -20.64 -1.81 -5.25
CA GLY A 84 -21.74 -2.62 -5.73
C GLY A 84 -22.24 -3.57 -4.63
N ARG A 85 -23.48 -3.99 -4.73
CA ARG A 85 -24.16 -4.80 -3.70
C ARG A 85 -23.42 -6.08 -3.33
N GLY A 86 -22.87 -6.78 -4.32
CA GLY A 86 -22.11 -8.01 -4.08
C GLY A 86 -20.82 -7.75 -3.29
N GLU A 87 -20.10 -6.68 -3.61
CA GLU A 87 -18.88 -6.28 -2.91
C GLU A 87 -19.18 -5.81 -1.48
N GLU A 88 -20.24 -5.05 -1.31
CA GLU A 88 -20.74 -4.62 0.00
C GLU A 88 -21.02 -5.81 0.93
N MET A 89 -21.76 -6.82 0.42
CA MET A 89 -22.11 -8.02 1.18
C MET A 89 -20.91 -8.87 1.60
N THR A 90 -19.79 -8.79 0.88
CA THR A 90 -18.54 -9.51 1.20
C THR A 90 -17.55 -8.69 2.02
N GLY A 91 -18.00 -7.59 2.62
CA GLY A 91 -17.17 -6.74 3.47
C GLY A 91 -16.19 -5.86 2.71
N GLY A 92 -16.51 -5.49 1.47
CA GLY A 92 -15.64 -4.69 0.59
C GLY A 92 -15.11 -3.40 1.22
N ARG A 93 -15.87 -2.77 2.14
CA ARG A 93 -15.47 -1.55 2.84
C ARG A 93 -14.20 -1.70 3.70
N SER A 94 -13.90 -2.92 4.13
CA SER A 94 -12.74 -3.23 4.98
C SER A 94 -11.67 -4.04 4.26
N LYS A 95 -11.86 -4.38 2.97
CA LYS A 95 -10.86 -5.10 2.18
C LYS A 95 -9.64 -4.23 1.95
N GLU A 96 -8.47 -4.76 2.30
CA GLU A 96 -7.18 -4.07 2.20
C GLU A 96 -6.92 -3.55 0.78
N SER A 97 -7.13 -4.37 -0.25
CA SER A 97 -6.92 -3.96 -1.63
C SER A 97 -7.81 -2.78 -2.03
N ILE A 98 -9.10 -2.82 -1.70
CA ILE A 98 -10.06 -1.75 -2.04
C ILE A 98 -9.70 -0.44 -1.33
N LEU A 99 -9.27 -0.53 -0.08
CA LEU A 99 -8.84 0.64 0.70
C LEU A 99 -7.54 1.24 0.17
N ALA A 100 -6.58 0.41 -0.23
CA ALA A 100 -5.35 0.85 -0.86
C ALA A 100 -5.62 1.58 -2.18
N ASP A 101 -6.34 0.95 -3.11
CA ASP A 101 -6.71 1.50 -4.42
C ASP A 101 -7.47 2.84 -4.28
N ALA A 102 -8.39 2.92 -3.30
CA ALA A 102 -9.12 4.16 -3.01
C ALA A 102 -8.21 5.26 -2.45
N THR A 103 -7.20 4.93 -1.67
CA THR A 103 -6.22 5.90 -1.16
C THR A 103 -5.38 6.47 -2.29
N GLU A 104 -4.91 5.62 -3.19
CA GLU A 104 -4.23 6.07 -4.40
C GLU A 104 -5.14 6.94 -5.27
N ALA A 105 -6.39 6.52 -5.47
CA ALA A 105 -7.34 7.32 -6.23
C ALA A 105 -7.56 8.73 -5.65
N LEU A 106 -7.53 8.89 -4.32
CA LEU A 106 -7.55 10.20 -3.66
C LEU A 106 -6.31 11.04 -3.98
N PHE A 107 -5.13 10.43 -4.00
CA PHE A 107 -3.89 11.13 -4.40
C PHE A 107 -3.96 11.56 -5.87
N GLY A 108 -4.44 10.70 -6.76
CA GLY A 108 -4.65 11.02 -8.16
C GLY A 108 -5.67 12.15 -8.37
N ALA A 109 -6.79 12.11 -7.65
CA ALA A 109 -7.80 13.16 -7.69
C ALA A 109 -7.26 14.50 -7.16
N THR A 110 -6.48 14.47 -6.08
CA THR A 110 -5.82 15.65 -5.52
C THR A 110 -4.86 16.25 -6.54
N HIS A 111 -4.10 15.41 -7.23
CA HIS A 111 -3.14 15.85 -8.23
C HIS A 111 -3.81 16.53 -9.43
N ILE A 112 -4.87 15.94 -10.00
CA ILE A 112 -5.61 16.54 -11.11
C ILE A 112 -6.21 17.88 -10.70
N THR A 113 -6.70 18.00 -9.48
CA THR A 113 -7.44 19.18 -9.03
C THR A 113 -6.53 20.32 -8.59
N HIS A 114 -5.40 20.00 -7.94
CA HIS A 114 -4.57 20.98 -7.22
C HIS A 114 -3.08 20.96 -7.61
N GLY A 115 -2.67 20.06 -8.49
CA GLY A 115 -1.29 19.92 -8.94
C GLY A 115 -0.35 19.28 -7.91
N ILE A 116 0.93 19.16 -8.30
CA ILE A 116 1.91 18.34 -7.58
C ILE A 116 2.26 18.89 -6.19
N GLU A 117 2.30 20.21 -6.01
CA GLU A 117 2.70 20.80 -4.73
C GLU A 117 1.68 20.54 -3.61
N VAL A 118 0.39 20.57 -3.94
CA VAL A 118 -0.66 20.23 -2.98
C VAL A 118 -0.67 18.72 -2.74
N SER A 119 -0.52 17.91 -3.79
CA SER A 119 -0.43 16.47 -3.67
C SER A 119 0.73 16.05 -2.76
N ARG A 120 1.90 16.63 -2.94
CA ARG A 120 3.07 16.39 -2.10
C ARG A 120 2.77 16.64 -0.63
N ARG A 121 2.14 17.77 -0.31
CA ARG A 121 1.76 18.09 1.08
C ARG A 121 0.78 17.07 1.66
N VAL A 122 -0.20 16.64 0.87
CA VAL A 122 -1.20 15.64 1.31
C VAL A 122 -0.52 14.27 1.49
N VAL A 123 0.22 13.81 0.50
CA VAL A 123 0.93 12.52 0.56
C VAL A 123 1.89 12.50 1.74
N LEU A 124 2.79 13.47 1.86
CA LEU A 124 3.77 13.49 2.94
C LEU A 124 3.12 13.70 4.31
N GLY A 125 2.04 14.47 4.39
CA GLY A 125 1.29 14.61 5.64
C GLY A 125 0.76 13.28 6.18
N LEU A 126 0.45 12.32 5.31
CA LEU A 126 -0.04 10.99 5.67
C LEU A 126 1.09 9.97 5.80
N MET A 127 2.10 10.04 4.94
CA MET A 127 3.15 9.02 4.83
C MET A 127 4.37 9.30 5.71
N GLN A 128 4.57 10.53 6.19
CA GLN A 128 5.77 10.91 6.95
C GLN A 128 6.05 10.03 8.16
N PRO A 129 5.05 9.62 8.98
CA PRO A 129 5.31 8.71 10.10
C PRO A 129 5.86 7.35 9.64
N LEU A 130 5.46 6.85 8.47
CA LEU A 130 5.99 5.60 7.91
C LEU A 130 7.41 5.80 7.38
N ILE A 131 7.68 6.95 6.77
CA ILE A 131 9.02 7.31 6.28
C ILE A 131 9.99 7.41 7.45
N ASP A 132 9.61 8.10 8.53
CA ASP A 132 10.47 8.26 9.72
C ASP A 132 10.75 6.91 10.39
N ASN A 133 9.73 6.06 10.52
CA ASN A 133 9.89 4.74 11.09
C ASN A 133 10.76 3.81 10.23
N ALA A 134 10.72 3.94 8.90
CA ALA A 134 11.55 3.12 8.02
C ALA A 134 13.06 3.37 8.21
N GLY A 135 13.44 4.57 8.64
CA GLY A 135 14.84 4.89 8.96
C GLY A 135 15.34 4.29 10.26
N THR A 136 14.45 4.05 11.22
CA THR A 136 14.76 3.52 12.57
C THR A 136 14.55 2.01 12.68
N ALA A 137 13.52 1.49 12.07
CA ALA A 137 13.31 0.06 11.93
C ALA A 137 14.27 -0.42 10.82
N GLY A 138 15.45 -0.94 11.20
CA GLY A 138 16.37 -1.50 10.19
C GLY A 138 15.61 -2.22 9.08
N ILE A 139 16.14 -2.28 7.88
CA ILE A 139 15.57 -2.68 6.56
C ILE A 139 14.74 -3.98 6.54
N SER A 140 14.32 -4.48 7.67
CA SER A 140 13.87 -5.82 7.95
C SER A 140 12.35 -5.93 8.15
N LEU A 141 11.58 -5.81 7.06
CA LEU A 141 10.26 -6.46 6.98
C LEU A 141 10.24 -7.62 5.96
N ASP A 142 11.29 -7.77 5.17
CA ASP A 142 11.47 -8.93 4.31
C ASP A 142 12.47 -9.92 4.93
N TRP A 143 11.99 -10.58 5.98
CA TRP A 143 12.77 -11.61 6.70
C TRP A 143 13.27 -12.72 5.77
N LYS A 144 12.51 -13.03 4.70
CA LYS A 144 12.90 -14.05 3.72
C LYS A 144 14.12 -13.61 2.93
N THR A 145 14.08 -12.42 2.34
CA THR A 145 15.23 -11.88 1.58
C THR A 145 16.43 -11.67 2.51
N SER A 146 16.22 -11.12 3.71
CA SER A 146 17.30 -10.94 4.69
C SER A 146 17.95 -12.27 5.09
N LEU A 147 17.17 -13.33 5.28
CA LEU A 147 17.69 -14.66 5.56
C LEU A 147 18.44 -15.23 4.36
N GLN A 148 17.95 -15.03 3.15
CA GLN A 148 18.63 -15.47 1.92
C GLN A 148 19.97 -14.74 1.70
N GLU A 149 20.00 -13.43 1.88
CA GLU A 149 21.22 -12.61 1.78
C GLU A 149 22.24 -13.02 2.85
N TYR A 150 21.76 -13.25 4.09
CA TYR A 150 22.62 -13.73 5.17
C TYR A 150 23.19 -15.12 4.88
N ALA A 151 22.37 -16.07 4.44
CA ALA A 151 22.79 -17.43 4.13
C ALA A 151 23.76 -17.44 2.94
N ALA A 152 23.52 -16.66 1.89
CA ALA A 152 24.41 -16.54 0.75
C ALA A 152 25.77 -15.97 1.15
N SER A 153 25.81 -14.94 2.04
CA SER A 153 27.05 -14.30 2.45
C SER A 153 27.89 -15.13 3.43
N HIS A 154 27.24 -15.95 4.29
CA HIS A 154 27.94 -16.71 5.34
C HIS A 154 28.12 -18.19 5.03
N TYR A 155 27.22 -18.76 4.25
CA TYR A 155 27.21 -20.21 3.97
C TYR A 155 27.32 -20.53 2.47
N ASN A 156 27.37 -19.52 1.61
CA ASN A 156 27.39 -19.64 0.15
C ASN A 156 26.30 -20.57 -0.42
N SER A 157 25.16 -20.60 0.25
CA SER A 157 24.00 -21.43 -0.09
C SER A 157 22.69 -20.66 0.17
N ALA A 158 21.65 -21.01 -0.59
CA ALA A 158 20.32 -20.52 -0.33
C ALA A 158 19.62 -21.38 0.74
N PRO A 159 18.85 -20.80 1.67
CA PRO A 159 18.10 -21.58 2.66
C PRO A 159 17.02 -22.41 1.98
N THR A 160 16.87 -23.66 2.45
CA THR A 160 15.76 -24.53 2.04
C THR A 160 14.59 -24.31 2.99
N TYR A 161 13.37 -24.13 2.44
CA TYR A 161 12.17 -23.86 3.26
C TYR A 161 11.29 -25.09 3.33
N TYR A 162 10.90 -25.46 4.54
CA TYR A 162 9.86 -26.45 4.81
C TYR A 162 8.59 -25.73 5.25
N ILE A 163 7.49 -25.94 4.51
CA ILE A 163 6.20 -25.32 4.80
C ILE A 163 5.26 -26.40 5.33
N THR A 164 4.74 -26.17 6.52
CA THR A 164 3.65 -26.96 7.10
C THR A 164 2.41 -26.09 7.26
N SER A 165 1.25 -26.70 7.29
CA SER A 165 0.00 -25.96 7.50
C SER A 165 -0.89 -26.67 8.52
N THR A 166 -1.62 -25.90 9.32
CA THR A 166 -2.63 -26.37 10.27
C THR A 166 -3.91 -25.56 10.14
N GLY A 167 -5.02 -26.09 10.65
CA GLY A 167 -6.32 -25.44 10.62
C GLY A 167 -7.22 -25.87 9.46
N PRO A 168 -8.50 -25.50 9.52
CA PRO A 168 -9.48 -25.79 8.47
C PRO A 168 -9.19 -25.01 7.19
N ASP A 169 -9.65 -25.47 6.04
CA ASP A 169 -9.33 -24.90 4.71
C ASP A 169 -9.64 -23.39 4.58
N HIS A 170 -10.62 -22.89 5.30
CA HIS A 170 -11.02 -21.48 5.31
C HIS A 170 -10.24 -20.61 6.31
N ALA A 171 -9.39 -21.21 7.15
CA ALA A 171 -8.55 -20.52 8.15
C ALA A 171 -7.23 -21.29 8.35
N LYS A 172 -6.55 -21.59 7.26
CA LYS A 172 -5.27 -22.32 7.24
C LYS A 172 -4.15 -21.42 7.70
N GLU A 173 -3.43 -21.85 8.73
CA GLU A 173 -2.18 -21.22 9.18
C GLU A 173 -1.00 -21.95 8.57
N PHE A 174 -0.04 -21.20 8.02
CA PHE A 174 1.17 -21.75 7.42
C PHE A 174 2.39 -21.42 8.28
N PHE A 175 3.19 -22.44 8.53
CA PHE A 175 4.47 -22.31 9.24
C PHE A 175 5.60 -22.60 8.27
N ALA A 176 6.56 -21.67 8.17
CA ALA A 176 7.76 -21.84 7.35
C ALA A 176 8.99 -21.95 8.26
N THR A 177 9.79 -23.00 8.06
CA THR A 177 11.09 -23.19 8.72
C THR A 177 12.17 -23.13 7.65
N GLY A 178 13.16 -22.25 7.82
CA GLY A 178 14.35 -22.20 6.97
C GLY A 178 15.49 -23.01 7.59
N ILE A 179 16.16 -23.83 6.80
CA ILE A 179 17.37 -24.58 7.15
C ILE A 179 18.49 -24.23 6.16
#